data_89f7d2ced358a18a424338a91265b07e
#
_entry.id   89f7d2ced358a18a424338a91265b07e
#
_cell.length_a   1.000
_cell.length_b   1.000
_cell.length_c   1.000
_cell.angle_alpha   90.00
_cell.angle_beta   90.00
_cell.angle_gamma   90.00
#
_symmetry.space_group_name_H-M   'P 1'
#
loop_
_entity.id
_entity.type
_entity.pdbx_description
1 polymer ?
#
loop_
_entity_poly.entity_id
_entity_poly.type
_entity_poly.pdbx_seq_one_letter_code
_entity_poly.pdbx_strand_id
1 'polypeptide(L)'
;RGAAGLSLIELMIALAIGSLLILALVEVFAASRAAYMLATGLARTQENGRFAIDILQRDLRMAGHAGCVNDQARFLPANVTASRPALISTFLTDDQQFNGDYAAVGSPGLRFDMSITGYEAVNTASGDTVSIPATPVVAGQGAWTGMPGNLFAAFPSAANAPGRPVTNSDVLVLRFFAPTGVQVEQFIPGNPATIRFPPAQQARLTEGLSNPGLFAIADCMQAAVFQASNTPFTAAPSPAGTITVATGGLNASSFFATPPFTSGQAMLYRAESVIYYVGINGNGNPSLYRIRFAAPPGSAAVTAMAPEELVEGIESLQLEFGQDSNTSVAQTPTGNIASSVVASGVQPAGDPETAWRRVGMVRVGLLARSTEPASAEQRNTGEGTTRLSAVGVVFNPPDDTRYRAVYEDTVALRNRLFGN
;
A
#
# COMPACT_ATOMS: atom_id res chain seq x y z
N ARG A 1 75.90 -18.67 -34.10
CA ARG A 1 75.28 -18.79 -32.76
C ARG A 1 74.31 -19.95 -32.84
N GLY A 2 74.67 -21.12 -32.23
CA GLY A 2 73.79 -22.29 -32.17
C GLY A 2 72.60 -21.99 -31.24
N ALA A 3 71.39 -22.24 -31.69
CA ALA A 3 70.20 -22.23 -30.83
C ALA A 3 70.31 -23.46 -29.91
N ALA A 4 70.46 -23.25 -28.62
CA ALA A 4 70.36 -24.31 -27.62
C ALA A 4 68.88 -24.75 -27.57
N GLY A 5 68.62 -26.02 -27.90
CA GLY A 5 67.28 -26.60 -27.80
C GLY A 5 66.87 -26.73 -26.32
N LEU A 6 65.63 -26.39 -26.01
CA LEU A 6 65.04 -26.56 -24.65
C LEU A 6 65.02 -28.05 -24.31
N SER A 7 65.41 -28.36 -23.09
CA SER A 7 65.35 -29.74 -22.53
C SER A 7 63.88 -30.07 -22.23
N LEU A 8 63.51 -31.33 -22.39
CA LEU A 8 62.13 -31.79 -22.10
C LEU A 8 61.71 -31.53 -20.66
N ILE A 9 62.68 -31.58 -19.72
CA ILE A 9 62.43 -31.29 -18.30
C ILE A 9 62.18 -29.81 -18.03
N GLU A 10 62.84 -28.87 -18.75
CA GLU A 10 62.58 -27.43 -18.66
C GLU A 10 61.21 -27.10 -19.16
N LEU A 11 60.74 -27.75 -20.25
CA LEU A 11 59.39 -27.58 -20.75
C LEU A 11 58.36 -28.08 -19.73
N MET A 12 58.58 -29.25 -19.12
CA MET A 12 57.67 -29.78 -18.09
C MET A 12 57.60 -28.89 -16.85
N ILE A 13 58.73 -28.35 -16.37
CA ILE A 13 58.75 -27.42 -15.24
C ILE A 13 58.07 -26.10 -15.59
N ALA A 14 58.30 -25.55 -16.79
CA ALA A 14 57.64 -24.33 -17.23
C ALA A 14 56.14 -24.50 -17.34
N LEU A 15 55.64 -25.65 -17.86
CA LEU A 15 54.21 -25.95 -17.91
C LEU A 15 53.59 -26.13 -16.50
N ALA A 16 54.30 -26.81 -15.58
CA ALA A 16 53.84 -26.97 -14.20
C ALA A 16 53.74 -25.62 -13.48
N ILE A 17 54.75 -24.78 -13.56
CA ILE A 17 54.71 -23.43 -12.94
C ILE A 17 53.65 -22.57 -13.64
N GLY A 18 53.54 -22.60 -14.98
CA GLY A 18 52.53 -21.88 -15.73
C GLY A 18 51.11 -22.27 -15.35
N SER A 19 50.85 -23.59 -15.17
CA SER A 19 49.52 -24.06 -14.76
C SER A 19 49.17 -23.62 -13.31
N LEU A 20 50.12 -23.63 -12.39
CA LEU A 20 49.90 -23.12 -11.04
C LEU A 20 49.63 -21.62 -11.02
N LEU A 21 50.34 -20.81 -11.83
CA LEU A 21 50.07 -19.37 -11.96
C LEU A 21 48.73 -19.07 -12.56
N ILE A 22 48.29 -19.83 -13.58
CA ILE A 22 46.95 -19.68 -14.17
C ILE A 22 45.87 -20.03 -13.14
N LEU A 23 46.05 -21.13 -12.38
CA LEU A 23 45.10 -21.52 -11.34
C LEU A 23 44.96 -20.41 -10.29
N ALA A 24 46.08 -19.89 -9.77
CA ALA A 24 46.05 -18.78 -8.82
C ALA A 24 45.38 -17.50 -9.39
N LEU A 25 45.61 -17.19 -10.66
CA LEU A 25 44.97 -16.06 -11.34
C LEU A 25 43.45 -16.23 -11.44
N VAL A 26 42.99 -17.45 -11.81
CA VAL A 26 41.57 -17.79 -11.91
C VAL A 26 40.89 -17.68 -10.53
N GLU A 27 41.51 -18.15 -9.46
CA GLU A 27 40.98 -18.03 -8.09
C GLU A 27 40.87 -16.57 -7.65
N VAL A 28 41.88 -15.75 -7.88
CA VAL A 28 41.83 -14.30 -7.56
C VAL A 28 40.75 -13.60 -8.36
N PHE A 29 40.61 -13.93 -9.65
CA PHE A 29 39.56 -13.34 -10.49
C PHE A 29 38.17 -13.77 -10.03
N ALA A 30 37.97 -15.06 -9.70
CA ALA A 30 36.70 -15.58 -9.17
C ALA A 30 36.33 -14.92 -7.84
N ALA A 31 37.31 -14.80 -6.92
CA ALA A 31 37.07 -14.10 -5.63
C ALA A 31 36.72 -12.62 -5.80
N SER A 32 37.47 -11.93 -6.70
CA SER A 32 37.17 -10.52 -7.00
C SER A 32 35.77 -10.32 -7.61
N ARG A 33 35.38 -11.22 -8.52
CA ARG A 33 34.03 -11.19 -9.10
C ARG A 33 32.94 -11.46 -8.06
N ALA A 34 33.15 -12.44 -7.17
CA ALA A 34 32.22 -12.73 -6.09
C ALA A 34 32.07 -11.55 -5.13
N ALA A 35 33.17 -10.90 -4.74
CA ALA A 35 33.16 -9.71 -3.91
C ALA A 35 32.42 -8.54 -4.58
N TYR A 36 32.60 -8.32 -5.87
CA TYR A 36 31.89 -7.31 -6.64
C TYR A 36 30.39 -7.57 -6.70
N MET A 37 29.98 -8.83 -6.97
CA MET A 37 28.56 -9.21 -7.00
C MET A 37 27.90 -9.02 -5.62
N LEU A 38 28.59 -9.39 -4.53
CA LEU A 38 28.12 -9.19 -3.17
C LEU A 38 27.94 -7.70 -2.85
N ALA A 39 28.96 -6.88 -3.14
CA ALA A 39 28.90 -5.43 -2.90
C ALA A 39 27.76 -4.77 -3.67
N THR A 40 27.57 -5.13 -4.93
CA THR A 40 26.48 -4.61 -5.78
C THR A 40 25.10 -5.09 -5.29
N GLY A 41 24.99 -6.38 -4.94
CA GLY A 41 23.75 -6.95 -4.39
C GLY A 41 23.36 -6.29 -3.07
N LEU A 42 24.32 -6.09 -2.16
CA LEU A 42 24.12 -5.37 -0.90
C LEU A 42 23.63 -3.93 -1.13
N ALA A 43 24.33 -3.17 -1.99
CA ALA A 43 23.97 -1.78 -2.25
C ALA A 43 22.55 -1.64 -2.80
N ARG A 44 22.19 -2.45 -3.82
CA ARG A 44 20.84 -2.44 -4.41
C ARG A 44 19.76 -2.87 -3.41
N THR A 45 20.02 -3.91 -2.62
CA THR A 45 19.05 -4.37 -1.60
C THR A 45 18.84 -3.29 -0.55
N GLN A 46 19.88 -2.57 -0.13
CA GLN A 46 19.76 -1.46 0.82
C GLN A 46 18.96 -0.29 0.24
N GLU A 47 19.21 0.08 -1.00
CA GLU A 47 18.48 1.14 -1.68
C GLU A 47 17.01 0.79 -1.85
N ASN A 48 16.71 -0.40 -2.38
CA ASN A 48 15.36 -0.87 -2.62
C ASN A 48 14.56 -1.01 -1.31
N GLY A 49 15.15 -1.59 -0.26
CA GLY A 49 14.49 -1.74 1.04
C GLY A 49 14.14 -0.39 1.67
N ARG A 50 15.06 0.58 1.65
CA ARG A 50 14.79 1.94 2.16
C ARG A 50 13.73 2.65 1.33
N PHE A 51 13.80 2.57 0.02
CA PHE A 51 12.82 3.20 -0.87
C PHE A 51 11.41 2.60 -0.68
N ALA A 52 11.30 1.28 -0.50
CA ALA A 52 10.04 0.62 -0.22
C ALA A 52 9.42 1.09 1.11
N ILE A 53 10.23 1.19 2.18
CA ILE A 53 9.79 1.74 3.47
C ILE A 53 9.35 3.20 3.32
N ASP A 54 10.09 4.04 2.63
CA ASP A 54 9.76 5.46 2.45
C ASP A 54 8.41 5.66 1.74
N ILE A 55 8.12 4.85 0.71
CA ILE A 55 6.82 4.88 0.01
C ILE A 55 5.70 4.49 0.98
N LEU A 56 5.83 3.35 1.66
CA LEU A 56 4.81 2.86 2.59
C LEU A 56 4.59 3.84 3.75
N GLN A 57 5.66 4.38 4.33
CA GLN A 57 5.60 5.33 5.42
C GLN A 57 4.87 6.62 5.01
N ARG A 58 5.14 7.14 3.81
CA ARG A 58 4.48 8.35 3.30
C ARG A 58 2.97 8.15 3.20
N ASP A 59 2.53 7.04 2.59
CA ASP A 59 1.11 6.80 2.35
C ASP A 59 0.39 6.31 3.62
N LEU A 60 1.07 5.57 4.52
CA LEU A 60 0.55 5.24 5.85
C LEU A 60 0.27 6.49 6.69
N ARG A 61 1.13 7.50 6.64
CA ARG A 61 0.90 8.78 7.33
C ARG A 61 -0.33 9.53 6.82
N MET A 62 -0.74 9.25 5.57
CA MET A 62 -1.95 9.83 4.98
C MET A 62 -3.21 9.05 5.34
N ALA A 63 -3.11 7.81 5.86
CA ALA A 63 -4.29 7.04 6.23
C ALA A 63 -5.20 7.83 7.17
N GLY A 64 -6.48 7.93 6.82
CA GLY A 64 -7.48 8.71 7.56
C GLY A 64 -7.38 10.23 7.39
N HIS A 65 -6.51 10.74 6.52
CA HIS A 65 -6.55 12.16 6.15
C HIS A 65 -7.86 12.48 5.43
N ALA A 66 -8.68 13.31 6.05
CA ALA A 66 -9.97 13.76 5.54
C ALA A 66 -10.12 15.30 5.64
N GLY A 67 -9.05 16.03 5.36
CA GLY A 67 -8.96 17.47 5.54
C GLY A 67 -8.82 17.86 7.01
N CYS A 68 -9.64 18.77 7.51
CA CYS A 68 -9.70 19.15 8.93
C CYS A 68 -10.37 18.07 9.82
N VAL A 69 -11.18 17.19 9.23
CA VAL A 69 -11.99 16.19 9.93
C VAL A 69 -11.21 14.90 10.04
N ASN A 70 -11.40 14.12 11.09
CA ASN A 70 -10.92 12.76 11.15
C ASN A 70 -12.03 11.75 10.86
N ASP A 71 -11.68 10.50 10.55
CA ASP A 71 -12.62 9.44 10.21
C ASP A 71 -13.49 8.97 11.41
N GLN A 72 -13.17 9.40 12.62
CA GLN A 72 -13.91 9.09 13.84
C GLN A 72 -14.77 10.24 14.36
N ALA A 73 -14.62 11.44 13.78
CA ALA A 73 -15.39 12.60 14.17
C ALA A 73 -16.89 12.39 13.93
N ARG A 74 -17.72 12.88 14.84
CA ARG A 74 -19.17 12.85 14.72
C ARG A 74 -19.71 14.28 14.72
N PHE A 75 -20.69 14.50 13.89
CA PHE A 75 -21.38 15.76 13.74
C PHE A 75 -22.81 15.63 14.30
N LEU A 76 -23.21 16.57 15.17
CA LEU A 76 -24.57 16.66 15.65
C LEU A 76 -25.26 17.81 14.92
N PRO A 77 -26.10 17.52 13.92
CA PRO A 77 -26.84 18.56 13.22
C PRO A 77 -27.77 19.33 14.16
N ALA A 78 -27.94 20.62 13.93
CA ALA A 78 -28.91 21.40 14.66
C ALA A 78 -30.32 20.79 14.45
N ASN A 79 -31.07 20.64 15.54
CA ASN A 79 -32.41 20.04 15.56
C ASN A 79 -32.52 18.53 15.34
N VAL A 80 -31.42 17.78 15.46
CA VAL A 80 -31.40 16.32 15.40
C VAL A 80 -30.82 15.76 16.70
N THR A 81 -31.46 14.73 17.24
CA THR A 81 -31.04 14.11 18.52
C THR A 81 -29.92 13.08 18.34
N ALA A 82 -29.68 12.61 17.11
CA ALA A 82 -28.66 11.60 16.82
C ALA A 82 -27.48 12.21 16.05
N SER A 83 -26.26 11.93 16.53
CA SER A 83 -25.06 12.32 15.84
C SER A 83 -24.81 11.43 14.61
N ARG A 84 -24.37 12.01 13.50
CA ARG A 84 -23.92 11.27 12.33
C ARG A 84 -22.37 11.32 12.20
N PRO A 85 -21.74 10.42 11.47
CA PRO A 85 -20.34 10.55 11.13
C PRO A 85 -20.07 11.90 10.45
N ALA A 86 -18.95 12.54 10.78
CA ALA A 86 -18.51 13.76 10.10
C ALA A 86 -17.97 13.47 8.68
N LEU A 87 -17.46 12.25 8.45
CA LEU A 87 -17.12 11.76 7.13
C LEU A 87 -18.33 11.07 6.51
N ILE A 88 -18.84 11.66 5.44
CA ILE A 88 -20.00 11.19 4.67
C ILE A 88 -19.51 10.41 3.45
N SER A 89 -20.10 9.25 3.22
CA SER A 89 -19.92 8.47 2.00
C SER A 89 -21.19 8.63 1.12
N THR A 90 -21.07 9.31 0.00
CA THR A 90 -22.22 9.43 -0.93
C THR A 90 -22.56 8.11 -1.63
N PHE A 91 -21.74 7.07 -1.45
CA PHE A 91 -21.98 5.72 -1.98
C PHE A 91 -23.05 4.95 -1.19
N LEU A 92 -23.47 5.49 -0.06
CA LEU A 92 -24.57 5.01 0.78
C LEU A 92 -25.78 5.91 0.61
N THR A 93 -26.98 5.34 0.80
CA THR A 93 -28.18 6.16 0.97
C THR A 93 -28.11 6.96 2.28
N ASP A 94 -28.93 8.00 2.40
CA ASP A 94 -28.95 8.81 3.62
C ASP A 94 -29.31 7.98 4.86
N ASP A 95 -30.25 7.02 4.72
CA ASP A 95 -30.64 6.09 5.79
C ASP A 95 -29.50 5.13 6.18
N GLN A 96 -28.81 4.56 5.21
CA GLN A 96 -27.64 3.69 5.45
C GLN A 96 -26.51 4.45 6.15
N GLN A 97 -26.24 5.67 5.70
CA GLN A 97 -25.24 6.53 6.32
C GLN A 97 -25.58 6.85 7.77
N PHE A 98 -26.86 7.16 8.03
CA PHE A 98 -27.35 7.47 9.39
C PHE A 98 -27.28 6.26 10.32
N ASN A 99 -27.66 5.09 9.82
CA ASN A 99 -27.65 3.83 10.58
C ASN A 99 -26.24 3.22 10.73
N GLY A 100 -25.23 3.72 9.99
CA GLY A 100 -23.87 3.19 10.00
C GLY A 100 -23.73 1.88 9.23
N ASP A 101 -24.61 1.62 8.27
CA ASP A 101 -24.59 0.41 7.43
C ASP A 101 -23.56 0.55 6.28
N TYR A 102 -22.30 0.65 6.66
CA TYR A 102 -21.21 0.82 5.70
C TYR A 102 -20.94 -0.43 4.85
N ALA A 103 -21.35 -1.61 5.32
CA ALA A 103 -21.24 -2.85 4.55
C ALA A 103 -22.00 -2.79 3.24
N ALA A 104 -23.08 -1.98 3.18
CA ALA A 104 -23.90 -1.77 1.98
C ALA A 104 -23.15 -1.13 0.81
N VAL A 105 -21.97 -0.52 1.02
CA VAL A 105 -21.12 0.02 -0.06
C VAL A 105 -20.72 -1.07 -1.06
N GLY A 106 -20.60 -2.32 -0.63
CA GLY A 106 -20.33 -3.47 -1.50
C GLY A 106 -18.93 -3.54 -2.11
N SER A 107 -18.30 -2.42 -2.43
CA SER A 107 -16.93 -2.38 -2.97
C SER A 107 -15.91 -2.05 -1.90
N PRO A 108 -14.89 -2.90 -1.67
CA PRO A 108 -13.81 -2.61 -0.72
C PRO A 108 -13.06 -1.31 -1.03
N GLY A 109 -12.98 -0.94 -2.31
CA GLY A 109 -12.32 0.31 -2.75
C GLY A 109 -13.04 1.58 -2.33
N LEU A 110 -14.30 1.52 -1.91
CA LEU A 110 -15.10 2.69 -1.51
C LEU A 110 -15.33 2.79 0.00
N ARG A 111 -14.77 1.89 0.80
CA ARG A 111 -14.94 1.83 2.25
C ARG A 111 -14.08 2.87 2.98
N PHE A 112 -14.31 4.16 2.70
CA PHE A 112 -13.58 5.27 3.33
C PHE A 112 -13.87 5.42 4.83
N ASP A 113 -14.88 4.73 5.35
CA ASP A 113 -15.13 4.56 6.78
C ASP A 113 -14.03 3.77 7.50
N MET A 114 -13.27 2.95 6.75
CA MET A 114 -12.09 2.23 7.22
C MET A 114 -10.86 2.73 6.45
N SER A 115 -10.16 3.71 7.01
CA SER A 115 -8.99 4.32 6.36
C SER A 115 -7.84 3.35 6.15
N ILE A 116 -7.76 2.32 6.98
CA ILE A 116 -6.75 1.26 6.90
C ILE A 116 -7.40 -0.10 7.14
N THR A 117 -6.99 -1.08 6.38
CA THR A 117 -7.25 -2.51 6.62
C THR A 117 -6.04 -3.32 6.20
N GLY A 118 -5.75 -4.39 6.94
CA GLY A 118 -4.71 -5.36 6.61
C GLY A 118 -5.29 -6.75 6.45
N TYR A 119 -4.60 -7.59 5.72
CA TYR A 119 -4.91 -9.01 5.59
C TYR A 119 -3.65 -9.81 5.81
N GLU A 120 -3.67 -10.60 6.86
CA GLU A 120 -2.58 -11.47 7.29
C GLU A 120 -2.44 -12.65 6.34
N ALA A 121 -1.24 -12.91 5.85
CA ALA A 121 -0.95 -14.14 5.15
C ALA A 121 -1.04 -15.34 6.11
N VAL A 122 -1.49 -16.48 5.61
CA VAL A 122 -1.64 -17.68 6.43
C VAL A 122 -0.28 -18.17 6.91
N ASN A 123 -0.13 -18.45 8.21
CA ASN A 123 1.09 -18.89 8.88
C ASN A 123 2.25 -17.85 8.85
N THR A 124 1.92 -16.57 8.97
CA THR A 124 2.90 -15.49 9.09
C THR A 124 2.69 -14.63 10.34
N ALA A 125 2.08 -15.16 11.38
CA ALA A 125 1.93 -14.45 12.65
C ALA A 125 3.28 -14.30 13.37
N SER A 126 3.37 -13.34 14.28
CA SER A 126 4.56 -13.14 15.13
C SER A 126 4.91 -14.43 15.89
N GLY A 127 6.14 -14.90 15.73
CA GLY A 127 6.63 -16.17 16.25
C GLY A 127 6.67 -17.31 15.23
N ASP A 128 5.99 -17.17 14.10
CA ASP A 128 6.01 -18.16 13.03
C ASP A 128 7.35 -18.16 12.28
N THR A 129 7.68 -19.32 11.71
CA THR A 129 8.82 -19.48 10.80
C THR A 129 8.32 -19.74 9.39
N VAL A 130 8.66 -18.84 8.47
CA VAL A 130 8.24 -18.87 7.08
C VAL A 130 9.38 -19.32 6.19
N SER A 131 9.20 -20.40 5.45
CA SER A 131 10.14 -20.83 4.43
C SER A 131 9.90 -20.03 3.14
N ILE A 132 10.92 -19.30 2.71
CA ILE A 132 10.88 -18.54 1.47
C ILE A 132 11.21 -19.48 0.30
N PRO A 133 10.33 -19.63 -0.69
CA PRO A 133 10.60 -20.47 -1.84
C PRO A 133 11.64 -19.82 -2.77
N ALA A 134 12.51 -20.64 -3.41
CA ALA A 134 13.50 -20.12 -4.37
C ALA A 134 12.85 -19.41 -5.57
N THR A 135 11.67 -19.86 -5.97
CA THR A 135 10.83 -19.21 -6.98
C THR A 135 9.54 -18.74 -6.31
N PRO A 136 9.14 -17.47 -6.48
CA PRO A 136 7.92 -16.95 -5.88
C PRO A 136 6.68 -17.77 -6.25
N VAL A 137 5.86 -18.10 -5.27
CA VAL A 137 4.61 -18.88 -5.44
C VAL A 137 3.43 -17.92 -5.50
N VAL A 138 2.63 -18.03 -6.56
CA VAL A 138 1.41 -17.21 -6.72
C VAL A 138 0.39 -17.60 -5.68
N ALA A 139 -0.16 -16.60 -5.01
CA ALA A 139 -1.18 -16.78 -3.98
C ALA A 139 -2.57 -16.96 -4.60
N GLY A 140 -3.37 -17.86 -4.04
CA GLY A 140 -4.81 -17.95 -4.27
C GLY A 140 -5.60 -17.16 -3.23
N GLN A 141 -6.92 -17.08 -3.39
CA GLN A 141 -7.80 -16.32 -2.47
C GLN A 141 -7.65 -16.73 -1.00
N GLY A 142 -7.43 -18.01 -0.72
CA GLY A 142 -7.26 -18.53 0.65
C GLY A 142 -5.87 -18.26 1.28
N ALA A 143 -4.99 -17.54 0.61
CA ALA A 143 -3.67 -17.22 1.15
C ALA A 143 -3.70 -16.17 2.27
N TRP A 144 -4.82 -15.49 2.48
CA TRP A 144 -5.00 -14.46 3.51
C TRP A 144 -6.24 -14.71 4.36
N THR A 145 -6.09 -14.51 5.65
CA THR A 145 -7.18 -14.63 6.61
C THR A 145 -8.20 -13.50 6.42
N GLY A 146 -9.46 -13.86 6.18
CA GLY A 146 -10.57 -12.90 6.11
C GLY A 146 -10.60 -11.98 4.89
N MET A 147 -9.77 -12.21 3.87
CA MET A 147 -9.78 -11.38 2.65
C MET A 147 -11.08 -11.60 1.85
N PRO A 148 -11.86 -10.55 1.56
CA PRO A 148 -13.05 -10.66 0.73
C PRO A 148 -12.72 -11.01 -0.72
N GLY A 149 -13.56 -11.85 -1.35
CA GLY A 149 -13.35 -12.28 -2.74
C GLY A 149 -13.38 -11.14 -3.75
N ASN A 150 -14.16 -10.09 -3.52
CA ASN A 150 -14.21 -8.90 -4.36
C ASN A 150 -12.93 -8.04 -4.24
N LEU A 151 -12.21 -8.09 -3.10
CA LEU A 151 -10.88 -7.48 -2.98
C LEU A 151 -9.83 -8.34 -3.69
N PHE A 152 -9.89 -9.66 -3.51
CA PHE A 152 -8.99 -10.59 -4.21
C PHE A 152 -9.11 -10.46 -5.73
N ALA A 153 -10.30 -10.20 -6.26
CA ALA A 153 -10.54 -9.98 -7.68
C ALA A 153 -9.84 -8.73 -8.26
N ALA A 154 -9.31 -7.84 -7.40
CA ALA A 154 -8.50 -6.70 -7.84
C ALA A 154 -7.10 -7.11 -8.33
N PHE A 155 -6.59 -8.26 -7.91
CA PHE A 155 -5.27 -8.74 -8.33
C PHE A 155 -5.30 -9.35 -9.73
N PRO A 156 -4.18 -9.26 -10.48
CA PRO A 156 -4.05 -9.93 -11.77
C PRO A 156 -4.19 -11.45 -11.63
N SER A 157 -5.05 -12.05 -12.46
CA SER A 157 -5.32 -13.49 -12.45
C SER A 157 -4.77 -14.24 -13.67
N ALA A 158 -4.42 -13.54 -14.77
CA ALA A 158 -3.87 -14.19 -15.96
C ALA A 158 -2.51 -14.84 -15.68
N ALA A 159 -2.27 -16.03 -16.23
CA ALA A 159 -1.15 -16.91 -15.85
C ALA A 159 0.24 -16.26 -15.88
N ASN A 160 0.49 -15.32 -16.75
CA ASN A 160 1.78 -14.64 -16.90
C ASN A 160 1.69 -13.11 -16.68
N ALA A 161 0.57 -12.62 -16.12
CA ALA A 161 0.44 -11.20 -15.86
C ALA A 161 1.43 -10.76 -14.76
N PRO A 162 2.15 -9.65 -14.95
CA PRO A 162 2.94 -9.07 -13.88
C PRO A 162 2.02 -8.57 -12.75
N GLY A 163 2.54 -8.56 -11.53
CA GLY A 163 1.79 -8.14 -10.35
C GLY A 163 0.88 -9.23 -9.75
N ARG A 164 0.97 -10.51 -10.17
CA ARG A 164 0.26 -11.58 -9.47
C ARG A 164 0.77 -11.69 -8.03
N PRO A 165 -0.12 -11.70 -7.02
CA PRO A 165 0.29 -11.69 -5.63
C PRO A 165 1.02 -12.97 -5.25
N VAL A 166 1.94 -12.89 -4.27
CA VAL A 166 2.68 -14.02 -3.74
C VAL A 166 2.15 -14.48 -2.39
N THR A 167 2.41 -15.75 -2.06
CA THR A 167 2.18 -16.29 -0.70
C THR A 167 3.17 -15.71 0.31
N ASN A 168 2.88 -15.89 1.60
CA ASN A 168 3.76 -15.50 2.71
C ASN A 168 4.03 -13.98 2.80
N SER A 169 3.10 -13.17 2.33
CA SER A 169 3.20 -11.72 2.38
C SER A 169 1.82 -11.12 2.63
N ASP A 170 1.75 -10.19 3.56
CA ASP A 170 0.52 -9.49 3.92
C ASP A 170 0.08 -8.51 2.84
N VAL A 171 -1.17 -8.10 2.95
CA VAL A 171 -1.79 -7.09 2.08
C VAL A 171 -2.25 -5.91 2.93
N LEU A 172 -1.91 -4.71 2.48
CA LEU A 172 -2.30 -3.45 3.11
C LEU A 172 -3.25 -2.68 2.20
N VAL A 173 -4.37 -2.21 2.74
CA VAL A 173 -5.30 -1.33 2.04
C VAL A 173 -5.39 -0.01 2.77
N LEU A 174 -5.17 1.09 2.06
CA LEU A 174 -5.23 2.45 2.60
C LEU A 174 -6.26 3.29 1.86
N ARG A 175 -6.95 4.19 2.59
CA ARG A 175 -7.89 5.15 2.03
C ARG A 175 -7.67 6.50 2.69
N PHE A 176 -7.55 7.53 1.87
CA PHE A 176 -7.26 8.89 2.33
C PHE A 176 -7.60 9.93 1.26
N PHE A 177 -7.66 11.18 1.65
CA PHE A 177 -7.68 12.29 0.71
C PHE A 177 -6.23 12.67 0.38
N ALA A 178 -5.96 12.92 -0.90
CA ALA A 178 -4.63 13.35 -1.34
C ALA A 178 -4.15 14.56 -0.52
N PRO A 179 -2.83 14.70 -0.25
CA PRO A 179 -2.31 15.74 0.60
C PRO A 179 -2.51 17.16 0.04
N THR A 180 -2.68 17.25 -1.27
CA THR A 180 -2.87 18.52 -1.99
C THR A 180 -4.32 18.71 -2.35
N GLY A 181 -5.01 19.60 -1.64
CA GLY A 181 -6.36 20.05 -1.97
C GLY A 181 -6.35 21.34 -2.78
N VAL A 182 -7.50 21.68 -3.35
CA VAL A 182 -7.79 22.96 -3.99
C VAL A 182 -8.97 23.62 -3.31
N GLN A 183 -8.92 24.95 -3.16
CA GLN A 183 -10.02 25.69 -2.54
C GLN A 183 -11.26 25.66 -3.44
N VAL A 184 -12.41 25.44 -2.84
CA VAL A 184 -13.71 25.53 -3.51
C VAL A 184 -14.11 26.99 -3.60
N GLU A 185 -14.12 27.56 -4.80
CA GLU A 185 -14.54 28.95 -5.04
C GLU A 185 -16.05 29.10 -4.89
N GLN A 186 -16.81 28.13 -5.41
CA GLN A 186 -18.27 28.15 -5.36
C GLN A 186 -18.81 26.72 -5.21
N PHE A 187 -19.72 26.55 -4.27
CA PHE A 187 -20.56 25.36 -4.13
C PHE A 187 -22.00 25.73 -4.46
N ILE A 188 -22.57 25.08 -5.45
CA ILE A 188 -23.96 25.23 -5.86
C ILE A 188 -24.69 23.93 -5.53
N PRO A 189 -25.57 23.90 -4.52
CA PRO A 189 -26.32 22.71 -4.16
C PRO A 189 -27.32 22.34 -5.25
N GLY A 190 -27.70 21.08 -5.31
CA GLY A 190 -28.64 20.56 -6.28
C GLY A 190 -28.42 19.09 -6.60
N ASN A 191 -29.15 18.60 -7.58
CA ASN A 191 -28.93 17.30 -8.20
C ASN A 191 -29.05 17.43 -9.72
N PRO A 192 -27.91 17.66 -10.44
CA PRO A 192 -26.55 17.65 -9.96
C PRO A 192 -26.16 18.90 -9.13
N ALA A 193 -25.38 18.68 -8.08
CA ALA A 193 -24.65 19.76 -7.43
C ALA A 193 -23.43 20.16 -8.25
N THR A 194 -22.97 21.40 -8.10
CA THR A 194 -21.81 21.92 -8.85
C THR A 194 -20.75 22.46 -7.89
N ILE A 195 -19.52 22.00 -8.05
CA ILE A 195 -18.34 22.43 -7.30
C ILE A 195 -17.39 23.12 -8.26
N ARG A 196 -17.10 24.40 -8.02
CA ARG A 196 -16.16 25.20 -8.83
C ARG A 196 -14.88 25.44 -8.07
N PHE A 197 -13.75 25.33 -8.77
CA PHE A 197 -12.41 25.55 -8.26
C PHE A 197 -11.54 26.27 -9.30
N PRO A 198 -10.40 26.89 -8.90
CA PRO A 198 -9.51 27.58 -9.83
C PRO A 198 -8.98 26.63 -10.91
N PRO A 199 -9.23 26.88 -12.22
CA PRO A 199 -8.79 25.99 -13.30
C PRO A 199 -7.28 25.77 -13.32
N ALA A 200 -6.49 26.77 -12.92
CA ALA A 200 -5.02 26.66 -12.83
C ALA A 200 -4.53 25.61 -11.80
N GLN A 201 -5.40 25.19 -10.87
CA GLN A 201 -5.06 24.18 -9.86
C GLN A 201 -5.51 22.77 -10.21
N GLN A 202 -6.08 22.57 -11.39
CA GLN A 202 -6.56 21.27 -11.88
C GLN A 202 -5.51 20.16 -11.78
N ALA A 203 -4.25 20.46 -12.09
CA ALA A 203 -3.15 19.48 -12.03
C ALA A 203 -2.97 18.85 -10.65
N ARG A 204 -3.32 19.56 -9.56
CA ARG A 204 -3.28 19.03 -8.19
C ARG A 204 -4.32 17.93 -7.94
N LEU A 205 -5.45 17.99 -8.63
CA LEU A 205 -6.51 16.98 -8.52
C LEU A 205 -6.27 15.78 -9.45
N THR A 206 -5.51 15.92 -10.52
CA THR A 206 -5.22 14.84 -11.45
C THR A 206 -4.00 14.01 -11.05
N GLU A 207 -2.88 14.66 -10.70
CA GLU A 207 -1.59 14.03 -10.34
C GLU A 207 -1.27 12.76 -11.14
N GLY A 208 -1.28 12.88 -12.46
CA GLY A 208 -0.94 11.79 -13.38
C GLY A 208 -2.09 10.84 -13.75
N LEU A 209 -3.29 11.03 -13.20
CA LEU A 209 -4.48 10.30 -13.64
C LEU A 209 -5.18 11.05 -14.78
N SER A 210 -5.48 10.36 -15.88
CA SER A 210 -6.12 10.98 -17.04
C SER A 210 -7.59 11.37 -16.79
N ASN A 211 -8.29 10.60 -15.97
CA ASN A 211 -9.72 10.81 -15.72
C ASN A 211 -10.11 10.36 -14.29
N PRO A 212 -9.62 11.05 -13.24
CA PRO A 212 -10.01 10.72 -11.88
C PRO A 212 -11.50 10.98 -11.67
N GLY A 213 -12.18 10.05 -11.01
CA GLY A 213 -13.60 10.16 -10.71
C GLY A 213 -13.93 10.19 -9.23
N LEU A 214 -13.00 9.74 -8.36
CA LEU A 214 -13.17 9.78 -6.90
C LEU A 214 -12.61 11.08 -6.33
N PHE A 215 -13.47 11.82 -5.66
CA PHE A 215 -13.15 13.10 -5.02
C PHE A 215 -13.70 13.14 -3.60
N ALA A 216 -13.19 14.11 -2.85
CA ALA A 216 -13.71 14.44 -1.55
C ALA A 216 -13.74 15.96 -1.39
N ILE A 217 -14.72 16.45 -0.68
CA ILE A 217 -14.81 17.85 -0.24
C ILE A 217 -14.85 17.86 1.28
N ALA A 218 -14.11 18.77 1.89
CA ALA A 218 -14.04 18.89 3.33
C ALA A 218 -13.96 20.34 3.78
N ASP A 219 -14.61 20.64 4.89
CA ASP A 219 -14.35 21.79 5.74
C ASP A 219 -13.97 21.32 7.16
N CYS A 220 -13.90 22.19 8.16
CA CYS A 220 -13.56 21.78 9.52
C CYS A 220 -14.73 21.19 10.32
N MET A 221 -15.93 21.09 9.72
CA MET A 221 -17.11 20.48 10.33
C MET A 221 -17.40 19.08 9.82
N GLN A 222 -17.20 18.86 8.53
CA GLN A 222 -17.55 17.62 7.85
C GLN A 222 -16.75 17.42 6.58
N ALA A 223 -16.73 16.19 6.11
CA ALA A 223 -16.16 15.81 4.83
C ALA A 223 -17.11 14.89 4.07
N ALA A 224 -17.07 14.89 2.75
CA ALA A 224 -17.84 13.96 1.94
C ALA A 224 -16.99 13.39 0.81
N VAL A 225 -17.03 12.07 0.64
CA VAL A 225 -16.43 11.35 -0.49
C VAL A 225 -17.51 11.06 -1.51
N PHE A 226 -17.21 11.30 -2.79
CA PHE A 226 -18.17 11.16 -3.87
C PHE A 226 -17.51 10.79 -5.20
N GLN A 227 -18.32 10.34 -6.14
CA GLN A 227 -17.95 10.19 -7.54
C GLN A 227 -18.39 11.43 -8.33
N ALA A 228 -17.48 11.95 -9.17
CA ALA A 228 -17.86 12.97 -10.15
C ALA A 228 -18.83 12.37 -11.19
N SER A 229 -19.86 13.13 -11.56
CA SER A 229 -20.84 12.71 -12.57
C SER A 229 -20.45 13.15 -13.98
N ASN A 230 -19.58 14.16 -14.11
CA ASN A 230 -19.03 14.64 -15.37
C ASN A 230 -17.56 14.24 -15.52
N THR A 231 -17.03 14.35 -16.71
CA THR A 231 -15.59 14.24 -17.00
C THR A 231 -14.93 15.61 -16.75
N PRO A 232 -14.47 15.91 -15.51
CA PRO A 232 -14.15 17.28 -15.11
C PRO A 232 -12.93 17.88 -15.81
N PHE A 233 -12.16 17.06 -16.52
CA PHE A 233 -10.86 17.44 -17.07
C PHE A 233 -10.73 17.25 -18.59
N THR A 234 -11.81 16.98 -19.29
CA THR A 234 -11.81 16.99 -20.76
C THR A 234 -11.85 18.41 -21.29
N ALA A 235 -11.04 18.69 -22.32
CA ALA A 235 -11.04 19.98 -22.97
C ALA A 235 -12.42 20.30 -23.59
N ALA A 236 -12.98 21.42 -23.21
CA ALA A 236 -14.17 22.10 -23.66
C ALA A 236 -15.35 21.28 -24.28
N PRO A 237 -16.64 21.53 -23.94
CA PRO A 237 -17.11 22.83 -23.49
C PRO A 237 -17.46 22.92 -22.00
N SER A 238 -17.02 21.95 -21.18
CA SER A 238 -17.22 22.07 -19.73
C SER A 238 -16.39 23.25 -19.21
N PRO A 239 -16.94 24.19 -18.43
CA PRO A 239 -16.11 25.25 -17.86
C PRO A 239 -15.01 24.59 -17.05
N ALA A 240 -13.73 24.83 -17.44
CA ALA A 240 -12.58 24.35 -16.73
C ALA A 240 -12.73 24.67 -15.23
N GLY A 241 -12.33 23.72 -14.35
CA GLY A 241 -12.46 23.90 -12.91
C GLY A 241 -13.87 23.64 -12.35
N THR A 242 -14.63 22.75 -12.97
CA THR A 242 -15.99 22.40 -12.51
C THR A 242 -16.16 20.89 -12.38
N ILE A 243 -16.58 20.43 -11.18
CA ILE A 243 -17.02 19.06 -10.94
C ILE A 243 -18.52 19.07 -10.64
N THR A 244 -19.28 18.17 -11.25
CA THR A 244 -20.69 17.95 -10.93
C THR A 244 -20.88 16.65 -10.17
N VAL A 245 -21.83 16.64 -9.24
CA VAL A 245 -22.18 15.47 -8.44
C VAL A 245 -23.67 15.25 -8.54
N ALA A 246 -24.09 14.15 -9.11
CA ALA A 246 -25.49 13.75 -9.19
C ALA A 246 -25.70 12.41 -8.48
N THR A 247 -26.91 12.14 -8.04
CA THR A 247 -27.35 10.80 -7.68
C THR A 247 -27.35 9.91 -8.93
N GLY A 248 -26.93 8.66 -8.78
CA GLY A 248 -26.70 7.72 -9.87
C GLY A 248 -25.22 7.37 -10.03
N GLY A 249 -24.93 6.40 -10.89
CA GLY A 249 -23.60 5.78 -10.90
C GLY A 249 -23.34 5.11 -9.55
N LEU A 250 -22.29 5.55 -8.85
CA LEU A 250 -21.98 5.08 -7.49
C LEU A 250 -22.61 5.95 -6.38
N ASN A 251 -23.03 7.18 -6.68
CA ASN A 251 -23.60 8.08 -5.67
C ASN A 251 -25.06 7.72 -5.39
N ALA A 252 -25.35 7.27 -4.17
CA ALA A 252 -26.71 6.91 -3.72
C ALA A 252 -27.35 8.00 -2.84
N SER A 253 -26.54 8.90 -2.24
CA SER A 253 -27.01 9.92 -1.31
C SER A 253 -27.46 11.20 -2.01
N SER A 254 -28.46 11.85 -1.44
CA SER A 254 -28.91 13.20 -1.80
C SER A 254 -28.18 14.31 -1.04
N PHE A 255 -27.10 14.01 -0.33
CA PHE A 255 -26.37 14.89 0.59
C PHE A 255 -26.05 16.29 -0.01
N PHE A 256 -25.77 16.37 -1.30
CA PHE A 256 -25.45 17.62 -1.97
C PHE A 256 -26.68 18.40 -2.48
N ALA A 257 -27.90 17.91 -2.29
CA ALA A 257 -29.12 18.62 -2.68
C ALA A 257 -29.37 19.86 -1.82
N THR A 258 -28.91 19.86 -0.57
CA THR A 258 -28.91 21.04 0.32
C THR A 258 -27.46 21.54 0.47
N PRO A 259 -27.23 22.84 0.82
CA PRO A 259 -25.86 23.36 0.89
C PRO A 259 -25.12 22.85 2.13
N PRO A 260 -24.32 21.75 2.04
CA PRO A 260 -23.58 21.23 3.18
C PRO A 260 -22.26 21.97 3.40
N PHE A 261 -21.76 22.69 2.38
CA PHE A 261 -20.48 23.40 2.41
C PHE A 261 -20.64 24.87 2.03
N THR A 262 -19.84 25.72 2.66
CA THR A 262 -19.80 27.15 2.37
C THR A 262 -18.73 27.44 1.31
N SER A 263 -19.09 28.17 0.27
CA SER A 263 -18.16 28.64 -0.76
C SER A 263 -16.97 29.40 -0.14
N GLY A 264 -15.76 29.10 -0.60
CA GLY A 264 -14.52 29.70 -0.08
C GLY A 264 -14.00 29.12 1.24
N GLN A 265 -14.76 28.27 1.93
CA GLN A 265 -14.34 27.65 3.20
C GLN A 265 -14.01 26.17 3.08
N ALA A 266 -14.47 25.51 2.02
CA ALA A 266 -14.23 24.10 1.78
C ALA A 266 -13.03 23.89 0.85
N MET A 267 -12.39 22.74 1.01
CA MET A 267 -11.31 22.23 0.16
C MET A 267 -11.78 21.01 -0.59
N LEU A 268 -11.41 20.91 -1.86
CA LEU A 268 -11.65 19.75 -2.73
C LEU A 268 -10.38 18.96 -2.86
N TYR A 269 -10.46 17.64 -2.68
CA TYR A 269 -9.37 16.70 -2.74
C TYR A 269 -9.66 15.57 -3.73
N ARG A 270 -8.62 14.94 -4.26
CA ARG A 270 -8.78 13.61 -4.84
C ARG A 270 -8.88 12.59 -3.70
N ALA A 271 -9.84 11.67 -3.78
CA ALA A 271 -9.93 10.54 -2.86
C ALA A 271 -9.13 9.35 -3.42
N GLU A 272 -8.28 8.78 -2.58
CA GLU A 272 -7.40 7.66 -2.92
C GLU A 272 -7.82 6.41 -2.14
N SER A 273 -7.91 5.30 -2.86
CA SER A 273 -8.04 3.97 -2.28
C SER A 273 -7.03 3.06 -2.96
N VAL A 274 -6.10 2.50 -2.18
CA VAL A 274 -4.92 1.80 -2.68
C VAL A 274 -4.68 0.49 -1.94
N ILE A 275 -4.16 -0.50 -2.66
CA ILE A 275 -3.69 -1.77 -2.11
C ILE A 275 -2.18 -1.84 -2.29
N TYR A 276 -1.45 -2.19 -1.22
CA TYR A 276 -0.03 -2.54 -1.25
C TYR A 276 0.13 -4.04 -0.99
N TYR A 277 0.94 -4.70 -1.78
CA TYR A 277 1.20 -6.14 -1.69
C TYR A 277 2.50 -6.51 -2.41
N VAL A 278 2.98 -7.71 -2.18
CA VAL A 278 4.11 -8.27 -2.95
C VAL A 278 3.57 -9.11 -4.09
N GLY A 279 4.07 -8.87 -5.29
CA GLY A 279 3.69 -9.59 -6.51
C GLY A 279 4.90 -9.97 -7.36
N ILE A 280 4.67 -10.79 -8.37
CA ILE A 280 5.71 -11.26 -9.30
C ILE A 280 5.76 -10.30 -10.49
N ASN A 281 6.95 -9.77 -10.78
CA ASN A 281 7.15 -8.88 -11.93
C ASN A 281 7.35 -9.65 -13.25
N GLY A 282 7.51 -8.91 -14.34
CA GLY A 282 7.71 -9.48 -15.68
C GLY A 282 8.98 -10.34 -15.84
N ASN A 283 9.95 -10.19 -14.93
CA ASN A 283 11.20 -10.95 -14.90
C ASN A 283 11.13 -12.17 -13.95
N GLY A 284 9.99 -12.40 -13.30
CA GLY A 284 9.82 -13.48 -12.33
C GLY A 284 10.37 -13.15 -10.93
N ASN A 285 10.77 -11.90 -10.66
CA ASN A 285 11.21 -11.45 -9.36
C ASN A 285 10.03 -10.94 -8.51
N PRO A 286 10.08 -11.13 -7.18
CA PRO A 286 9.11 -10.53 -6.29
C PRO A 286 9.38 -9.02 -6.18
N SER A 287 8.31 -8.23 -6.16
CA SER A 287 8.36 -6.77 -6.11
C SER A 287 7.22 -6.23 -5.28
N LEU A 288 7.41 -5.07 -4.65
CA LEU A 288 6.33 -4.31 -4.02
C LEU A 288 5.48 -3.66 -5.10
N TYR A 289 4.19 -3.93 -5.05
CA TYR A 289 3.19 -3.41 -5.97
C TYR A 289 2.17 -2.52 -5.28
N ARG A 290 1.59 -1.62 -6.07
CA ARG A 290 0.41 -0.84 -5.69
C ARG A 290 -0.69 -1.03 -6.74
N ILE A 291 -1.94 -1.24 -6.27
CA ILE A 291 -3.14 -1.14 -7.09
C ILE A 291 -3.95 0.05 -6.57
N ARG A 292 -4.44 0.90 -7.48
CA ARG A 292 -5.37 1.98 -7.16
C ARG A 292 -6.77 1.58 -7.60
N PHE A 293 -7.78 1.95 -6.82
CA PHE A 293 -9.16 1.86 -7.25
C PHE A 293 -9.56 3.12 -8.01
N ALA A 294 -10.21 2.94 -9.14
CA ALA A 294 -10.77 3.99 -9.95
C ALA A 294 -12.29 3.84 -10.02
N ALA A 295 -12.98 4.97 -9.99
CA ALA A 295 -14.40 5.06 -10.26
C ALA A 295 -14.60 6.14 -11.32
N PRO A 296 -14.49 5.80 -12.60
CA PRO A 296 -14.64 6.78 -13.69
C PRO A 296 -15.93 7.58 -13.53
N PRO A 297 -15.94 8.88 -13.90
CA PRO A 297 -17.10 9.73 -13.72
C PRO A 297 -18.38 9.13 -14.31
N GLY A 298 -19.46 9.11 -13.52
CA GLY A 298 -20.75 8.54 -13.90
C GLY A 298 -20.81 7.04 -14.09
N SER A 299 -19.73 6.29 -13.89
CA SER A 299 -19.72 4.83 -13.95
C SER A 299 -20.48 4.23 -12.76
N ALA A 300 -21.20 3.13 -13.00
CA ALA A 300 -21.81 2.34 -11.91
C ALA A 300 -20.85 1.31 -11.29
N ALA A 301 -19.58 1.29 -11.71
CA ALA A 301 -18.60 0.31 -11.27
C ALA A 301 -17.30 0.96 -10.78
N VAL A 302 -16.74 0.37 -9.73
CA VAL A 302 -15.37 0.59 -9.28
C VAL A 302 -14.49 -0.44 -9.96
N THR A 303 -13.36 -0.02 -10.48
CA THR A 303 -12.39 -0.89 -11.13
C THR A 303 -11.03 -0.78 -10.45
N ALA A 304 -10.35 -1.91 -10.31
CA ALA A 304 -8.93 -1.90 -9.97
C ALA A 304 -8.13 -1.47 -11.22
N MET A 305 -7.24 -0.51 -11.05
CA MET A 305 -6.30 -0.10 -12.11
C MET A 305 -5.23 -1.19 -12.29
N ALA A 306 -4.50 -1.11 -13.39
CA ALA A 306 -3.35 -1.98 -13.59
C ALA A 306 -2.36 -1.85 -12.41
N PRO A 307 -1.78 -2.96 -11.95
CA PRO A 307 -0.80 -2.93 -10.85
C PRO A 307 0.44 -2.14 -11.28
N GLU A 308 0.87 -1.26 -10.40
CA GLU A 308 2.07 -0.46 -10.55
C GLU A 308 3.20 -1.10 -9.75
N GLU A 309 4.27 -1.51 -10.40
CA GLU A 309 5.48 -1.99 -9.74
C GLU A 309 6.22 -0.79 -9.12
N LEU A 310 6.45 -0.83 -7.83
CA LEU A 310 7.09 0.27 -7.09
C LEU A 310 8.58 -0.02 -6.84
N VAL A 311 8.89 -1.21 -6.31
CA VAL A 311 10.24 -1.58 -5.91
C VAL A 311 10.47 -3.07 -6.14
N GLU A 312 11.47 -3.40 -6.98
CA GLU A 312 11.88 -4.78 -7.22
C GLU A 312 12.69 -5.35 -6.03
N GLY A 313 12.60 -6.67 -5.85
CA GLY A 313 13.38 -7.39 -4.85
C GLY A 313 12.77 -7.39 -3.45
N ILE A 314 11.51 -7.06 -3.28
CA ILE A 314 10.78 -7.22 -2.01
C ILE A 314 10.11 -8.60 -2.01
N GLU A 315 10.57 -9.51 -1.14
CA GLU A 315 10.06 -10.89 -1.06
C GLU A 315 8.85 -11.05 -0.17
N SER A 316 8.77 -10.26 0.91
CA SER A 316 7.67 -10.33 1.88
C SER A 316 7.42 -8.96 2.50
N LEU A 317 6.16 -8.66 2.71
CA LEU A 317 5.63 -7.57 3.52
C LEU A 317 4.94 -8.20 4.73
N GLN A 318 5.28 -7.75 5.93
CA GLN A 318 4.68 -8.18 7.19
C GLN A 318 4.16 -6.98 7.95
N LEU A 319 3.00 -7.11 8.57
CA LEU A 319 2.30 -6.00 9.20
C LEU A 319 1.80 -6.37 10.60
N GLU A 320 2.03 -5.49 11.55
CA GLU A 320 1.33 -5.49 12.83
C GLU A 320 0.63 -4.15 13.06
N PHE A 321 -0.52 -4.22 13.70
CA PHE A 321 -1.40 -3.08 13.91
C PHE A 321 -1.52 -2.78 15.41
N GLY A 322 -1.13 -1.58 15.79
CA GLY A 322 -1.30 -1.09 17.15
C GLY A 322 -2.68 -0.49 17.34
N GLN A 323 -3.47 -1.07 18.24
CA GLN A 323 -4.80 -0.58 18.58
C GLN A 323 -4.79 0.31 19.82
N ASP A 324 -5.69 1.30 19.83
CA ASP A 324 -5.99 2.08 21.01
C ASP A 324 -6.47 1.17 22.15
N SER A 325 -6.08 1.50 23.38
CA SER A 325 -6.51 0.77 24.58
C SER A 325 -8.04 0.74 24.75
N ASN A 326 -8.74 1.73 24.18
CA ASN A 326 -10.19 1.75 24.09
C ASN A 326 -10.65 1.35 22.69
N THR A 327 -11.11 0.12 22.54
CA THR A 327 -11.59 -0.43 21.26
C THR A 327 -13.03 -0.03 20.93
N SER A 328 -13.78 0.57 21.86
CA SER A 328 -15.17 1.01 21.64
C SER A 328 -15.22 2.31 20.83
N VAL A 329 -15.85 2.31 19.67
CA VAL A 329 -16.07 3.53 18.87
C VAL A 329 -17.11 4.48 19.47
N ALA A 330 -17.89 4.03 20.46
CA ALA A 330 -18.83 4.89 21.17
C ALA A 330 -18.14 5.82 22.19
N GLN A 331 -16.87 5.60 22.48
CA GLN A 331 -16.08 6.39 23.42
C GLN A 331 -14.93 7.09 22.69
N THR A 332 -14.39 8.14 23.27
CA THR A 332 -13.22 8.84 22.73
C THR A 332 -11.99 7.94 22.74
N PRO A 333 -11.18 7.92 21.68
CA PRO A 333 -9.89 7.23 21.70
C PRO A 333 -8.98 7.82 22.79
N THR A 334 -8.19 6.95 23.42
CA THR A 334 -7.26 7.38 24.49
C THR A 334 -5.94 7.90 23.91
N GLY A 335 -5.62 7.56 22.67
CA GLY A 335 -4.32 7.81 22.05
C GLY A 335 -3.22 6.84 22.53
N ASN A 336 -3.53 5.93 23.45
CA ASN A 336 -2.59 4.95 23.99
C ASN A 336 -2.69 3.64 23.22
N ILE A 337 -1.61 3.24 22.58
CA ILE A 337 -1.52 1.93 21.93
C ILE A 337 -1.22 0.87 23.00
N ALA A 338 -2.18 0.00 23.23
CA ALA A 338 -2.09 -1.03 24.29
C ALA A 338 -1.28 -2.26 23.82
N SER A 339 -1.42 -2.64 22.55
CA SER A 339 -0.80 -3.82 21.96
C SER A 339 -0.63 -3.66 20.47
N SER A 340 0.31 -4.42 19.92
CA SER A 340 0.46 -4.60 18.46
C SER A 340 0.04 -6.03 18.13
N VAL A 341 -0.82 -6.19 17.13
CA VAL A 341 -1.39 -7.47 16.73
C VAL A 341 -1.38 -7.59 15.21
N VAL A 342 -1.34 -8.82 14.72
CA VAL A 342 -1.53 -9.10 13.28
C VAL A 342 -2.96 -8.74 12.83
N ALA A 343 -3.20 -8.66 11.53
CA ALA A 343 -4.49 -8.20 11.00
C ALA A 343 -5.69 -9.02 11.51
N SER A 344 -5.53 -10.33 11.67
CA SER A 344 -6.57 -11.23 12.20
C SER A 344 -6.83 -11.05 13.69
N GLY A 345 -5.92 -10.41 14.42
CA GLY A 345 -6.02 -10.13 15.86
C GLY A 345 -6.63 -8.78 16.20
N VAL A 346 -6.96 -7.93 15.21
CA VAL A 346 -7.56 -6.61 15.43
C VAL A 346 -8.96 -6.75 16.03
N GLN A 347 -9.20 -6.06 17.17
CA GLN A 347 -10.41 -6.21 18.00
C GLN A 347 -11.38 -5.03 17.85
N PRO A 348 -12.71 -5.22 18.02
CA PRO A 348 -13.38 -6.49 18.35
C PRO A 348 -13.47 -7.44 17.15
N ALA A 349 -13.26 -8.71 17.40
CA ALA A 349 -13.42 -9.74 16.39
C ALA A 349 -14.87 -9.80 15.90
N GLY A 350 -15.06 -9.94 14.58
CA GLY A 350 -16.39 -10.03 13.97
C GLY A 350 -17.04 -8.69 13.62
N ASP A 351 -16.46 -7.57 14.05
CA ASP A 351 -16.88 -6.23 13.64
C ASP A 351 -15.67 -5.47 13.07
N PRO A 352 -15.30 -5.71 11.82
CA PRO A 352 -14.12 -5.09 11.22
C PRO A 352 -14.26 -3.57 11.11
N GLU A 353 -15.46 -3.04 10.98
CA GLU A 353 -15.68 -1.59 10.87
C GLU A 353 -15.27 -0.87 12.15
N THR A 354 -15.71 -1.37 13.28
CA THR A 354 -15.34 -0.85 14.60
C THR A 354 -13.86 -1.12 14.90
N ALA A 355 -13.40 -2.34 14.62
CA ALA A 355 -12.04 -2.77 14.92
C ALA A 355 -10.97 -1.90 14.23
N TRP A 356 -11.07 -1.74 12.93
CA TRP A 356 -10.10 -0.99 12.15
C TRP A 356 -10.08 0.51 12.42
N ARG A 357 -11.19 1.08 12.92
CA ARG A 357 -11.23 2.49 13.35
C ARG A 357 -10.34 2.80 14.56
N ARG A 358 -9.94 1.81 15.34
CA ARG A 358 -9.10 1.96 16.54
C ARG A 358 -7.63 1.63 16.32
N VAL A 359 -7.24 1.35 15.08
CA VAL A 359 -5.83 1.20 14.72
C VAL A 359 -5.19 2.57 14.59
N GLY A 360 -4.18 2.85 15.39
CA GLY A 360 -3.47 4.13 15.43
C GLY A 360 -1.98 4.03 15.13
N MET A 361 -1.48 2.82 14.94
CA MET A 361 -0.08 2.57 14.62
C MET A 361 0.03 1.36 13.70
N VAL A 362 1.01 1.36 12.82
CA VAL A 362 1.37 0.19 11.99
C VAL A 362 2.87 -0.03 12.11
N ARG A 363 3.25 -1.26 12.41
CA ARG A 363 4.62 -1.75 12.23
C ARG A 363 4.70 -2.45 10.88
N VAL A 364 5.67 -2.05 10.10
CA VAL A 364 5.91 -2.58 8.75
C VAL A 364 7.25 -3.29 8.76
N GLY A 365 7.27 -4.53 8.31
CA GLY A 365 8.48 -5.30 8.09
C GLY A 365 8.58 -5.75 6.63
N LEU A 366 9.73 -5.55 6.03
CA LEU A 366 10.02 -5.97 4.66
C LEU A 366 11.21 -6.92 4.66
N LEU A 367 11.08 -8.04 3.93
CA LEU A 367 12.20 -8.84 3.52
C LEU A 367 12.59 -8.44 2.09
N ALA A 368 13.76 -7.83 1.95
CA ALA A 368 14.32 -7.45 0.66
C ALA A 368 15.44 -8.41 0.26
N ARG A 369 15.56 -8.69 -1.05
CA ARG A 369 16.62 -9.51 -1.63
C ARG A 369 17.32 -8.82 -2.80
N SER A 370 18.52 -9.27 -3.11
CA SER A 370 19.18 -8.92 -4.36
C SER A 370 18.42 -9.53 -5.55
N THR A 371 18.26 -8.77 -6.64
CA THR A 371 17.57 -9.21 -7.86
C THR A 371 18.37 -10.27 -8.61
N GLU A 372 19.70 -10.25 -8.47
CA GLU A 372 20.62 -11.22 -9.03
C GLU A 372 21.33 -12.00 -7.91
N PRO A 373 21.89 -13.19 -8.21
CA PRO A 373 22.77 -13.90 -7.28
C PRO A 373 23.94 -12.99 -6.86
N ALA A 374 24.18 -12.91 -5.56
CA ALA A 374 25.19 -12.01 -4.97
C ALA A 374 26.35 -12.76 -4.31
N SER A 375 26.49 -14.06 -4.58
CA SER A 375 27.46 -14.93 -3.89
C SER A 375 27.36 -14.88 -2.36
N ALA A 376 26.17 -14.59 -1.83
CA ALA A 376 25.91 -14.54 -0.40
C ALA A 376 25.54 -15.92 0.12
N GLU A 377 26.16 -16.31 1.24
CA GLU A 377 25.77 -17.50 2.00
C GLU A 377 24.96 -17.04 3.21
N GLN A 378 23.65 -16.93 3.06
CA GLN A 378 22.73 -16.60 4.15
C GLN A 378 21.83 -17.79 4.44
N ARG A 379 22.14 -18.52 5.50
CA ARG A 379 21.34 -19.64 6.00
C ARG A 379 20.90 -19.38 7.42
N ASN A 380 19.63 -19.62 7.72
CA ASN A 380 19.13 -19.63 9.10
C ASN A 380 19.40 -21.01 9.77
N THR A 381 20.60 -21.58 9.59
CA THR A 381 20.93 -22.88 10.12
C THR A 381 21.98 -22.75 11.22
N GLY A 382 21.58 -22.96 12.48
CA GLY A 382 22.47 -23.17 13.61
C GLY A 382 22.75 -21.94 14.48
N GLU A 383 23.41 -22.20 15.62
CA GLU A 383 23.86 -21.19 16.58
C GLU A 383 24.88 -20.23 15.92
N GLY A 384 24.62 -18.93 16.02
CA GLY A 384 25.52 -17.87 15.56
C GLY A 384 25.17 -17.26 14.19
N THR A 385 24.13 -17.70 13.49
CA THR A 385 23.67 -17.06 12.26
C THR A 385 22.67 -15.95 12.57
N THR A 386 22.78 -14.82 11.87
CA THR A 386 21.80 -13.73 11.96
C THR A 386 20.45 -14.21 11.44
N ARG A 387 19.49 -14.36 12.32
CA ARG A 387 18.12 -14.71 11.91
C ARG A 387 17.52 -13.52 11.16
N LEU A 388 17.02 -13.75 9.95
CA LEU A 388 16.21 -12.78 9.24
C LEU A 388 14.82 -12.81 9.88
N SER A 389 14.45 -11.73 10.55
CA SER A 389 13.14 -11.63 11.18
C SER A 389 12.55 -10.26 10.94
N ALA A 390 11.30 -10.18 10.52
CA ALA A 390 10.54 -8.93 10.38
C ALA A 390 9.23 -9.03 11.17
N VAL A 391 9.00 -8.05 12.04
CA VAL A 391 7.78 -7.91 12.85
C VAL A 391 7.45 -9.22 13.60
N GLY A 392 8.50 -9.89 14.11
CA GLY A 392 8.36 -11.16 14.83
C GLY A 392 8.27 -12.41 13.97
N VAL A 393 8.10 -12.30 12.66
CA VAL A 393 8.13 -13.44 11.72
C VAL A 393 9.57 -13.79 11.37
N VAL A 394 9.93 -15.06 11.51
CA VAL A 394 11.28 -15.57 11.19
C VAL A 394 11.28 -16.12 9.77
N PHE A 395 12.20 -15.66 8.93
CA PHE A 395 12.34 -16.15 7.57
C PHE A 395 13.45 -17.20 7.45
N ASN A 396 13.12 -18.27 6.75
CA ASN A 396 14.08 -19.31 6.36
C ASN A 396 14.27 -19.26 4.84
N PRO A 397 15.31 -18.53 4.35
CA PRO A 397 15.55 -18.36 2.92
C PRO A 397 16.10 -19.64 2.26
N PRO A 398 15.90 -19.82 0.95
CA PRO A 398 16.52 -20.88 0.18
C PRO A 398 18.02 -20.62 -0.01
N ASP A 399 18.76 -21.68 -0.34
CA ASP A 399 20.18 -21.60 -0.71
C ASP A 399 20.33 -21.19 -2.19
N ASP A 400 20.09 -19.92 -2.47
CA ASP A 400 20.08 -19.36 -3.83
C ASP A 400 21.17 -18.30 -4.07
N THR A 401 22.12 -18.19 -3.13
CA THR A 401 23.23 -17.20 -3.15
C THR A 401 22.81 -15.74 -3.24
N ARG A 402 21.52 -15.41 -3.03
CA ARG A 402 21.04 -14.03 -3.00
C ARG A 402 21.26 -13.40 -1.63
N TYR A 403 21.64 -12.13 -1.64
CA TYR A 403 21.71 -11.35 -0.40
C TYR A 403 20.31 -10.92 0.03
N ARG A 404 20.01 -11.05 1.33
CA ARG A 404 18.74 -10.64 1.93
C ARG A 404 18.97 -9.74 3.13
N ALA A 405 18.08 -8.79 3.31
CA ALA A 405 18.08 -7.90 4.47
C ALA A 405 16.63 -7.59 4.89
N VAL A 406 16.44 -7.35 6.17
CA VAL A 406 15.16 -6.95 6.76
C VAL A 406 15.17 -5.46 7.03
N TYR A 407 14.04 -4.82 6.75
CA TYR A 407 13.77 -3.41 7.03
C TYR A 407 12.48 -3.31 7.84
N GLU A 408 12.54 -2.61 8.94
CA GLU A 408 11.36 -2.39 9.80
C GLU A 408 11.18 -0.91 10.07
N ASP A 409 9.92 -0.50 10.16
CA ASP A 409 9.54 0.83 10.61
C ASP A 409 8.22 0.80 11.36
N THR A 410 8.00 1.82 12.20
CA THR A 410 6.78 1.99 12.97
C THR A 410 6.18 3.35 12.67
N VAL A 411 4.98 3.34 12.11
CA VAL A 411 4.28 4.54 11.65
C VAL A 411 3.06 4.82 12.51
N ALA A 412 3.05 5.96 13.18
CA ALA A 412 1.86 6.45 13.89
C ALA A 412 0.87 7.09 12.90
N LEU A 413 -0.40 6.69 12.97
CA LEU A 413 -1.49 7.22 12.15
C LEU A 413 -2.10 8.46 12.81
N ARG A 414 -1.42 9.60 12.69
CA ARG A 414 -1.77 10.83 13.41
C ARG A 414 -3.16 11.38 13.11
N ASN A 415 -3.68 11.13 11.90
CA ASN A 415 -4.99 11.61 11.49
C ASN A 415 -6.15 10.87 12.16
N ARG A 416 -5.89 9.86 12.98
CA ARG A 416 -6.92 8.96 13.54
C ARG A 416 -7.05 9.01 15.04
N LEU A 417 -5.96 9.08 15.79
CA LEU A 417 -5.97 8.91 17.25
C LEU A 417 -6.17 10.21 18.03
N PHE A 418 -6.07 11.36 17.39
CA PHE A 418 -6.17 12.66 18.02
C PHE A 418 -7.36 13.43 17.47
N GLY A 419 -8.55 12.82 17.57
CA GLY A 419 -9.78 13.53 17.33
C GLY A 419 -10.10 14.43 18.54
N ASN A 420 -10.28 15.72 18.30
CA ASN A 420 -10.83 16.66 19.26
C ASN A 420 -12.32 16.40 19.52
#